data_6c1a787f24b1c690af4cfbd9329ef50f
#
_entry.id   6c1a787f24b1c690af4cfbd9329ef50f
#
_cell.length_a   1.000
_cell.length_b   1.000
_cell.length_c   1.000
_cell.angle_alpha   90.00
_cell.angle_beta   90.00
_cell.angle_gamma   90.00
#
_symmetry.space_group_name_H-M   'P 1'
#
loop_
_entity.id
_entity.type
_entity.pdbx_description
1 polymer ?
#
loop_
_entity_poly.entity_id
_entity_poly.type
_entity_poly.pdbx_seq_one_letter_code
_entity_poly.pdbx_strand_id
1 'polypeptide(L)'
;MIAIDILSDAFFAALAGIGFGAISDPPMRAFPSIAILAAIGHACRYCLMTFLGFDIATASLFGAVIIGFASLWLGGKIYCPMTVLYIPALLPMIPGKFAYNMVFSLLMFLQTMDTPAERAKYMEMFFSNGIVTSSVIFMLAVGATLPIFLLPHKAFSLTRHNVIRKRRRS
;
A
#
# COMPACT_ATOMS: atom_id res chain seq x y z
N MET A 1 18.35 -18.42 -0.75
CA MET A 1 18.31 -17.13 -1.44
C MET A 1 16.90 -16.57 -1.36
N ILE A 2 15.88 -17.18 -1.93
CA ILE A 2 14.49 -16.62 -1.94
C ILE A 2 13.94 -16.26 -0.53
N ALA A 3 14.17 -17.08 0.50
CA ALA A 3 13.69 -16.77 1.85
C ALA A 3 14.36 -15.53 2.45
N ILE A 4 15.62 -15.30 2.12
CA ILE A 4 16.36 -14.11 2.56
C ILE A 4 15.81 -12.87 1.83
N ASP A 5 15.49 -13.00 0.55
CA ASP A 5 14.96 -11.92 -0.26
C ASP A 5 13.55 -11.48 0.24
N ILE A 6 12.69 -12.46 0.59
CA ILE A 6 11.38 -12.19 1.20
C ILE A 6 11.53 -11.49 2.55
N LEU A 7 12.47 -11.96 3.38
CA LEU A 7 12.67 -11.39 4.72
C LEU A 7 13.24 -9.97 4.64
N SER A 8 14.18 -9.73 3.74
CA SER A 8 14.73 -8.39 3.52
C SER A 8 13.69 -7.42 2.97
N ASP A 9 12.89 -7.84 1.97
CA ASP A 9 11.80 -7.01 1.44
C ASP A 9 10.78 -6.66 2.52
N ALA A 10 10.35 -7.65 3.32
CA ALA A 10 9.44 -7.45 4.45
C ALA A 10 10.02 -6.50 5.51
N PHE A 11 11.31 -6.63 5.82
CA PHE A 11 11.99 -5.78 6.79
C PHE A 11 12.07 -4.32 6.33
N PHE A 12 12.49 -4.09 5.09
CA PHE A 12 12.55 -2.72 4.54
C PHE A 12 11.17 -2.11 4.37
N ALA A 13 10.16 -2.91 4.01
CA ALA A 13 8.78 -2.46 3.97
C ALA A 13 8.26 -2.05 5.37
N ALA A 14 8.62 -2.80 6.42
CA ALA A 14 8.28 -2.43 7.80
C ALA A 14 8.89 -1.09 8.20
N LEU A 15 10.19 -0.88 7.91
CA LEU A 15 10.87 0.40 8.19
C LEU A 15 10.23 1.56 7.43
N ALA A 16 9.94 1.37 6.13
CA ALA A 16 9.27 2.38 5.32
C ALA A 16 7.87 2.68 5.85
N GLY A 17 7.10 1.65 6.23
CA GLY A 17 5.78 1.82 6.85
C GLY A 17 5.82 2.63 8.14
N ILE A 18 6.83 2.41 9.00
CA ILE A 18 7.07 3.22 10.21
C ILE A 18 7.36 4.68 9.81
N GLY A 19 8.23 4.90 8.83
CA GLY A 19 8.59 6.25 8.35
C GLY A 19 7.38 7.01 7.82
N PHE A 20 6.56 6.38 6.98
CA PHE A 20 5.31 6.97 6.49
C PHE A 20 4.28 7.17 7.61
N GLY A 21 4.24 6.25 8.57
CA GLY A 21 3.40 6.39 9.75
C GLY A 21 3.76 7.62 10.56
N ALA A 22 5.05 7.90 10.75
CA ALA A 22 5.54 9.06 11.52
C ALA A 22 5.05 10.40 10.96
N ILE A 23 4.84 10.53 9.65
CA ILE A 23 4.31 11.74 9.01
C ILE A 23 2.86 12.02 9.44
N SER A 24 2.08 10.96 9.74
CA SER A 24 0.67 11.05 10.12
C SER A 24 0.45 11.22 11.63
N ASP A 25 1.52 11.31 12.42
CA ASP A 25 1.52 11.45 13.89
C ASP A 25 0.53 10.50 14.61
N PRO A 26 0.58 9.19 14.34
CA PRO A 26 -0.30 8.23 14.98
C PRO A 26 0.12 7.99 16.43
N PRO A 27 -0.78 7.47 17.30
CA PRO A 27 -0.40 7.09 18.64
C PRO A 27 0.73 6.04 18.62
N MET A 28 1.70 6.15 19.52
CA MET A 28 2.90 5.28 19.58
C MET A 28 2.58 3.78 19.49
N ARG A 29 1.44 3.36 20.05
CA ARG A 29 0.93 1.97 20.00
C ARG A 29 0.58 1.48 18.58
N ALA A 30 0.42 2.38 17.61
CA ALA A 30 0.09 2.03 16.22
C ALA A 30 1.32 1.59 15.42
N PHE A 31 2.53 2.07 15.74
CA PHE A 31 3.74 1.80 14.96
C PHE A 31 4.07 0.31 14.78
N PRO A 32 4.04 -0.53 15.84
CA PRO A 32 4.28 -1.97 15.64
C PRO A 32 3.26 -2.61 14.70
N SER A 33 2.01 -2.18 14.77
CA SER A 33 0.95 -2.69 13.90
C SER A 33 1.15 -2.27 12.45
N ILE A 34 1.56 -1.01 12.20
CA ILE A 34 1.89 -0.49 10.87
C ILE A 34 3.06 -1.29 10.27
N ALA A 35 4.12 -1.50 11.05
CA ALA A 35 5.29 -2.27 10.62
C ALA A 35 4.94 -3.71 10.21
N ILE A 36 4.16 -4.40 11.04
CA ILE A 36 3.71 -5.77 10.78
C ILE A 36 2.82 -5.83 9.52
N LEU A 37 1.89 -4.89 9.37
CA LEU A 37 1.01 -4.82 8.21
C LEU A 37 1.80 -4.58 6.91
N ALA A 38 2.76 -3.66 6.92
CA ALA A 38 3.62 -3.38 5.79
C ALA A 38 4.45 -4.62 5.41
N ALA A 39 5.08 -5.28 6.40
CA ALA A 39 5.86 -6.49 6.20
C ALA A 39 5.03 -7.62 5.57
N ILE A 40 3.85 -7.90 6.11
CA ILE A 40 2.96 -8.97 5.62
C ILE A 40 2.47 -8.67 4.20
N GLY A 41 2.04 -7.43 3.92
CA GLY A 41 1.58 -7.04 2.60
C GLY A 41 2.66 -7.16 1.53
N HIS A 42 3.87 -6.71 1.83
CA HIS A 42 5.02 -6.82 0.94
C HIS A 42 5.43 -8.28 0.71
N ALA A 43 5.59 -9.06 1.78
CA ALA A 43 5.91 -10.48 1.67
C ALA A 43 4.87 -11.24 0.85
N CYS A 44 3.58 -10.98 1.06
CA CYS A 44 2.50 -11.58 0.28
C CYS A 44 2.63 -11.22 -1.22
N ARG A 45 2.79 -9.93 -1.54
CA ARG A 45 2.97 -9.47 -2.93
C ARG A 45 4.19 -10.14 -3.57
N TYR A 46 5.33 -10.17 -2.88
CA TYR A 46 6.55 -10.80 -3.36
C TYR A 46 6.34 -12.29 -3.64
N CYS A 47 5.70 -13.00 -2.74
CA CYS A 47 5.39 -14.42 -2.91
C CYS A 47 4.48 -14.67 -4.12
N LEU A 48 3.42 -13.87 -4.30
CA LEU A 48 2.51 -14.00 -5.43
C LEU A 48 3.21 -13.76 -6.78
N MET A 49 4.09 -12.76 -6.84
CA MET A 49 4.86 -12.47 -8.05
C MET A 49 5.88 -13.58 -8.34
N THR A 50 6.58 -14.08 -7.31
CA THR A 50 7.70 -15.01 -7.49
C THR A 50 7.24 -16.45 -7.72
N PHE A 51 6.24 -16.92 -6.97
CA PHE A 51 5.81 -18.33 -7.02
C PHE A 51 4.61 -18.58 -7.95
N LEU A 52 3.70 -17.62 -8.08
CA LEU A 52 2.51 -17.78 -8.90
C LEU A 52 2.59 -17.00 -10.23
N GLY A 53 3.62 -16.19 -10.44
CA GLY A 53 3.79 -15.42 -11.68
C GLY A 53 2.74 -14.33 -11.89
N PHE A 54 2.08 -13.85 -10.82
CA PHE A 54 1.12 -12.76 -10.93
C PHE A 54 1.81 -11.45 -11.32
N ASP A 55 1.12 -10.62 -12.10
CA ASP A 55 1.54 -9.26 -12.37
C ASP A 55 1.51 -8.40 -11.09
N ILE A 56 2.29 -7.32 -11.10
CA ILE A 56 2.45 -6.45 -9.94
C ILE A 56 1.12 -5.84 -9.45
N ALA A 57 0.18 -5.53 -10.36
CA ALA A 57 -1.10 -4.91 -10.00
C ALA A 57 -2.00 -5.92 -9.28
N THR A 58 -2.16 -7.14 -9.82
CA THR A 58 -2.94 -8.22 -9.21
C THR A 58 -2.34 -8.67 -7.89
N ALA A 59 -1.01 -8.84 -7.82
CA ALA A 59 -0.33 -9.19 -6.57
C ALA A 59 -0.50 -8.10 -5.50
N SER A 60 -0.49 -6.83 -5.89
CA SER A 60 -0.74 -5.69 -4.99
C SER A 60 -2.17 -5.66 -4.47
N LEU A 61 -3.17 -6.04 -5.28
CA LEU A 61 -4.55 -6.17 -4.82
C LEU A 61 -4.66 -7.14 -3.65
N PHE A 62 -4.11 -8.35 -3.80
CA PHE A 62 -4.15 -9.36 -2.72
C PHE A 62 -3.41 -8.91 -1.47
N GLY A 63 -2.22 -8.31 -1.63
CA GLY A 63 -1.49 -7.72 -0.51
C GLY A 63 -2.31 -6.65 0.22
N ALA A 64 -2.97 -5.76 -0.52
CA ALA A 64 -3.81 -4.70 0.03
C ALA A 64 -5.06 -5.25 0.74
N VAL A 65 -5.70 -6.29 0.20
CA VAL A 65 -6.83 -6.98 0.85
C VAL A 65 -6.41 -7.55 2.20
N ILE A 66 -5.26 -8.24 2.26
CA ILE A 66 -4.72 -8.79 3.51
C ILE A 66 -4.44 -7.67 4.51
N ILE A 67 -3.78 -6.58 4.10
CA ILE A 67 -3.54 -5.41 4.94
C ILE A 67 -4.85 -4.82 5.45
N GLY A 68 -5.86 -4.68 4.59
CA GLY A 68 -7.17 -4.15 4.94
C GLY A 68 -7.87 -4.97 6.03
N PHE A 69 -7.98 -6.29 5.87
CA PHE A 69 -8.59 -7.17 6.89
C PHE A 69 -7.77 -7.22 8.18
N ALA A 70 -6.45 -7.33 8.06
CA ALA A 70 -5.57 -7.37 9.23
C ALA A 70 -5.60 -6.04 10.00
N SER A 71 -5.70 -4.89 9.31
CA SER A 71 -5.83 -3.59 9.95
C SER A 71 -7.15 -3.42 10.71
N LEU A 72 -8.24 -4.01 10.20
CA LEU A 72 -9.52 -4.03 10.91
C LEU A 72 -9.43 -4.81 12.23
N TRP A 73 -8.76 -5.96 12.20
CA TRP A 73 -8.57 -6.79 13.38
C TRP A 73 -7.60 -6.17 14.40
N LEU A 74 -6.44 -5.68 13.95
CA LEU A 74 -5.43 -5.03 14.79
C LEU A 74 -5.97 -3.72 15.37
N GLY A 75 -6.66 -2.90 14.54
CA GLY A 75 -7.26 -1.65 14.97
C GLY A 75 -8.25 -1.87 16.13
N GLY A 76 -9.04 -2.96 16.05
CA GLY A 76 -9.92 -3.36 17.15
C GLY A 76 -9.19 -3.66 18.45
N LYS A 77 -8.04 -4.33 18.40
CA LYS A 77 -7.23 -4.67 19.58
C LYS A 77 -6.59 -3.45 20.24
N ILE A 78 -6.07 -2.53 19.45
CA ILE A 78 -5.31 -1.37 19.96
C ILE A 78 -6.17 -0.10 20.09
N TYR A 79 -7.48 -0.19 19.83
CA TYR A 79 -8.41 0.96 19.84
C TYR A 79 -7.94 2.11 18.94
N CYS A 80 -7.53 1.76 17.72
CA CYS A 80 -7.07 2.70 16.70
C CYS A 80 -7.90 2.52 15.40
N PRO A 81 -8.31 3.60 14.72
CA PRO A 81 -8.99 3.48 13.43
C PRO A 81 -8.14 2.69 12.44
N MET A 82 -8.76 1.78 11.68
CA MET A 82 -8.05 0.95 10.71
C MET A 82 -7.32 1.78 9.65
N THR A 83 -7.86 2.96 9.29
CA THR A 83 -7.26 3.88 8.32
C THR A 83 -5.88 4.39 8.74
N VAL A 84 -5.70 4.64 10.03
CA VAL A 84 -4.40 5.06 10.60
C VAL A 84 -3.35 3.95 10.47
N LEU A 85 -3.77 2.70 10.36
CA LEU A 85 -2.88 1.54 10.25
C LEU A 85 -2.60 1.17 8.80
N TYR A 86 -3.65 1.05 7.95
CA TYR A 86 -3.43 0.53 6.59
C TYR A 86 -2.84 1.56 5.65
N ILE A 87 -3.16 2.86 5.80
CA ILE A 87 -2.64 3.87 4.87
C ILE A 87 -1.11 3.88 4.86
N PRO A 88 -0.40 4.08 5.99
CA PRO A 88 1.06 4.05 5.97
C PRO A 88 1.64 2.68 5.63
N ALA A 89 0.94 1.58 5.94
CA ALA A 89 1.39 0.24 5.58
C ALA A 89 1.33 -0.04 4.06
N LEU A 90 0.43 0.64 3.32
CA LEU A 90 0.30 0.50 1.87
C LEU A 90 1.29 1.38 1.09
N LEU A 91 1.74 2.51 1.65
CA LEU A 91 2.60 3.45 0.95
C LEU A 91 3.89 2.82 0.39
N PRO A 92 4.57 1.90 1.09
CA PRO A 92 5.72 1.20 0.53
C PRO A 92 5.39 0.36 -0.71
N MET A 93 4.12 -0.05 -0.89
CA MET A 93 3.68 -0.84 -2.04
C MET A 93 3.44 -0.02 -3.31
N ILE A 94 3.44 1.32 -3.22
CA ILE A 94 3.33 2.20 -4.39
C ILE A 94 4.53 1.97 -5.30
N PRO A 95 4.32 1.79 -6.61
CA PRO A 95 5.38 1.39 -7.53
C PRO A 95 6.24 2.60 -7.95
N GLY A 96 7.04 3.14 -7.01
CA GLY A 96 7.84 4.36 -7.19
C GLY A 96 8.74 4.35 -8.41
N LYS A 97 9.34 3.19 -8.76
CA LYS A 97 10.17 3.03 -9.96
C LYS A 97 9.38 3.32 -11.26
N PHE A 98 8.17 2.80 -11.36
CA PHE A 98 7.32 3.03 -12.54
C PHE A 98 6.82 4.48 -12.59
N ALA A 99 6.43 5.06 -11.45
CA ALA A 99 6.05 6.46 -11.37
C ALA A 99 7.19 7.39 -11.76
N TYR A 100 8.41 7.13 -11.29
CA TYR A 100 9.60 7.87 -11.68
C TYR A 100 9.87 7.75 -13.18
N ASN A 101 9.86 6.53 -13.74
CA ASN A 101 10.10 6.29 -15.15
C ASN A 101 9.04 6.96 -16.04
N MET A 102 7.78 7.01 -15.60
CA MET A 102 6.71 7.72 -16.30
C MET A 102 7.04 9.22 -16.42
N VAL A 103 7.40 9.88 -15.32
CA VAL A 103 7.76 11.31 -15.32
C VAL A 103 9.03 11.55 -16.14
N PHE A 104 10.04 10.71 -15.96
CA PHE A 104 11.28 10.79 -16.73
C PHE A 104 11.02 10.68 -18.24
N SER A 105 10.22 9.70 -18.64
CA SER A 105 9.88 9.50 -20.06
C SER A 105 9.11 10.67 -20.65
N LEU A 106 8.24 11.32 -19.87
CA LEU A 106 7.53 12.54 -20.30
C LEU A 106 8.51 13.69 -20.56
N LEU A 107 9.45 13.92 -19.64
CA LEU A 107 10.47 14.96 -19.82
C LEU A 107 11.36 14.71 -21.04
N MET A 108 11.80 13.46 -21.23
CA MET A 108 12.61 13.07 -22.39
C MET A 108 11.82 13.19 -23.70
N PHE A 109 10.53 12.83 -23.70
CA PHE A 109 9.64 13.04 -24.84
C PHE A 109 9.61 14.49 -25.28
N LEU A 110 9.49 15.43 -24.32
CA LEU A 110 9.47 16.87 -24.62
C LEU A 110 10.81 17.40 -25.14
N GLN A 111 11.93 16.78 -24.73
CA GLN A 111 13.28 17.18 -25.18
C GLN A 111 13.68 16.57 -26.54
N THR A 112 13.04 15.48 -26.94
CA THR A 112 13.40 14.75 -28.19
C THR A 112 12.39 14.98 -29.32
N MET A 113 11.77 16.16 -29.36
CA MET A 113 10.77 16.50 -30.39
C MET A 113 11.30 16.40 -31.83
N ASP A 114 12.58 16.66 -32.02
CA ASP A 114 13.25 16.69 -33.35
C ASP A 114 13.65 15.29 -33.83
N THR A 115 13.60 14.26 -32.98
CA THR A 115 13.99 12.88 -33.30
C THR A 115 12.82 11.92 -33.23
N PRO A 116 12.11 11.63 -34.35
CA PRO A 116 10.86 10.85 -34.30
C PRO A 116 10.98 9.46 -33.64
N ALA A 117 12.12 8.78 -33.84
CA ALA A 117 12.34 7.44 -33.28
C ALA A 117 12.49 7.47 -31.74
N GLU A 118 13.25 8.41 -31.20
CA GLU A 118 13.41 8.57 -29.74
C GLU A 118 12.12 9.04 -29.10
N ARG A 119 11.43 9.97 -29.75
CA ARG A 119 10.11 10.43 -29.30
C ARG A 119 9.10 9.28 -29.18
N ALA A 120 9.04 8.39 -30.18
CA ALA A 120 8.16 7.22 -30.13
C ALA A 120 8.52 6.28 -28.96
N LYS A 121 9.80 6.02 -28.74
CA LYS A 121 10.31 5.23 -27.61
C LYS A 121 9.89 5.81 -26.25
N TYR A 122 10.08 7.11 -26.03
CA TYR A 122 9.72 7.74 -24.77
C TYR A 122 8.21 7.82 -24.57
N MET A 123 7.42 7.96 -25.65
CA MET A 123 5.97 7.87 -25.59
C MET A 123 5.52 6.48 -25.12
N GLU A 124 6.05 5.41 -25.69
CA GLU A 124 5.76 4.04 -25.28
C GLU A 124 6.12 3.81 -23.81
N MET A 125 7.31 4.24 -23.38
CA MET A 125 7.75 4.15 -21.99
C MET A 125 6.82 4.92 -21.03
N PHE A 126 6.36 6.10 -21.41
CA PHE A 126 5.43 6.92 -20.63
C PHE A 126 4.12 6.18 -20.41
N PHE A 127 3.48 5.69 -21.48
CA PHE A 127 2.21 4.98 -21.37
C PHE A 127 2.35 3.66 -20.61
N SER A 128 3.36 2.87 -20.90
CA SER A 128 3.59 1.58 -20.23
C SER A 128 3.77 1.77 -18.72
N ASN A 129 4.66 2.67 -18.29
CA ASN A 129 4.88 2.93 -16.88
C ASN A 129 3.67 3.61 -16.20
N GLY A 130 2.96 4.47 -16.93
CA GLY A 130 1.76 5.14 -16.46
C GLY A 130 0.61 4.16 -16.20
N ILE A 131 0.38 3.21 -17.11
CA ILE A 131 -0.63 2.17 -16.95
C ILE A 131 -0.32 1.30 -15.72
N VAL A 132 0.93 0.84 -15.58
CA VAL A 132 1.33 0.03 -14.41
C VAL A 132 1.13 0.81 -13.11
N THR A 133 1.60 2.05 -13.06
CA THR A 133 1.49 2.90 -11.85
C THR A 133 0.02 3.10 -11.46
N SER A 134 -0.81 3.51 -12.42
CA SER A 134 -2.24 3.76 -12.18
C SER A 134 -2.99 2.50 -11.77
N SER A 135 -2.70 1.37 -12.44
CA SER A 135 -3.32 0.08 -12.10
C SER A 135 -2.97 -0.37 -10.68
N VAL A 136 -1.70 -0.28 -10.28
CA VAL A 136 -1.28 -0.67 -8.93
C VAL A 136 -1.94 0.22 -7.88
N ILE A 137 -1.92 1.55 -8.06
CA ILE A 137 -2.56 2.47 -7.11
C ILE A 137 -4.05 2.19 -6.97
N PHE A 138 -4.74 1.95 -8.09
CA PHE A 138 -6.16 1.60 -8.09
C PHE A 138 -6.41 0.28 -7.35
N MET A 139 -5.62 -0.76 -7.62
CA MET A 139 -5.74 -2.06 -6.94
C MET A 139 -5.44 -1.97 -5.44
N LEU A 140 -4.46 -1.17 -5.03
CA LEU A 140 -4.19 -0.90 -3.62
C LEU A 140 -5.37 -0.23 -2.92
N ALA A 141 -5.96 0.79 -3.55
CA ALA A 141 -7.10 1.52 -3.01
C ALA A 141 -8.34 0.60 -2.86
N VAL A 142 -8.67 -0.16 -3.90
CA VAL A 142 -9.78 -1.12 -3.89
C VAL A 142 -9.57 -2.20 -2.83
N GLY A 143 -8.39 -2.85 -2.83
CA GLY A 143 -8.08 -3.93 -1.90
C GLY A 143 -8.16 -3.51 -0.42
N ALA A 144 -7.58 -2.37 -0.09
CA ALA A 144 -7.56 -1.86 1.28
C ALA A 144 -8.94 -1.42 1.81
N THR A 145 -9.80 -0.92 0.92
CA THR A 145 -11.14 -0.46 1.29
C THR A 145 -12.19 -1.57 1.31
N LEU A 146 -11.92 -2.71 0.68
CA LEU A 146 -12.83 -3.86 0.61
C LEU A 146 -13.41 -4.27 1.97
N PRO A 147 -12.63 -4.37 3.08
CA PRO A 147 -13.16 -4.72 4.40
C PRO A 147 -14.15 -3.71 4.96
N ILE A 148 -14.06 -2.43 4.58
CA ILE A 148 -15.01 -1.39 5.01
C ILE A 148 -16.39 -1.68 4.43
N PHE A 149 -16.45 -2.06 3.16
CA PHE A 149 -17.71 -2.38 2.47
C PHE A 149 -18.30 -3.72 2.93
N LEU A 150 -17.46 -4.72 3.15
CA LEU A 150 -17.91 -6.05 3.58
C LEU A 150 -18.31 -6.11 5.06
N LEU A 151 -17.65 -5.34 5.92
CA LEU A 151 -17.83 -5.36 7.37
C LEU A 151 -18.06 -3.96 7.97
N PRO A 152 -19.06 -3.21 7.50
CA PRO A 152 -19.26 -1.81 7.89
C PRO A 152 -19.48 -1.66 9.41
N HIS A 153 -20.20 -2.61 10.03
CA HIS A 153 -20.43 -2.58 11.48
C HIS A 153 -19.14 -2.66 12.31
N LYS A 154 -18.14 -3.41 11.87
CA LYS A 154 -16.84 -3.50 12.56
C LYS A 154 -15.94 -2.32 12.25
N ALA A 155 -15.95 -1.83 11.03
CA ALA A 155 -15.12 -0.69 10.61
C ALA A 155 -15.48 0.61 11.35
N PHE A 156 -16.78 0.85 11.59
CA PHE A 156 -17.28 2.06 12.24
C PHE A 156 -17.56 1.90 13.75
N SER A 157 -17.54 0.68 14.30
CA SER A 157 -17.85 0.45 15.73
C SER A 157 -16.79 0.99 16.69
N LEU A 158 -15.55 1.11 16.23
CA LEU A 158 -14.42 1.58 17.06
C LEU A 158 -14.55 3.05 17.48
N THR A 159 -15.22 3.88 16.67
CA THR A 159 -15.45 5.30 16.96
C THR A 159 -16.67 5.53 17.83
N ARG A 160 -17.71 4.71 17.72
CA ARG A 160 -18.99 4.90 18.45
C ARG A 160 -19.02 4.27 19.84
N HIS A 161 -18.39 3.13 20.05
CA HIS A 161 -18.54 2.37 21.29
C HIS A 161 -17.83 3.01 22.50
N ASN A 162 -16.73 3.70 22.29
CA ASN A 162 -15.98 4.34 23.37
C ASN A 162 -16.64 5.62 23.91
N VAL A 163 -17.40 6.35 23.08
CA VAL A 163 -18.13 7.55 23.51
C VAL A 163 -19.30 7.16 24.42
N ILE A 164 -20.01 6.08 24.13
CA ILE A 164 -21.17 5.62 24.91
C ILE A 164 -20.71 5.01 26.24
N ARG A 165 -19.59 4.28 26.27
CA ARG A 165 -19.08 3.66 27.52
C ARG A 165 -18.52 4.69 28.50
N LYS A 166 -17.95 5.78 28.00
CA LYS A 166 -17.46 6.89 28.83
C LYS A 166 -18.61 7.69 29.43
N ARG A 167 -19.75 7.86 28.73
CA ARG A 167 -20.96 8.54 29.21
C ARG A 167 -21.74 7.73 30.25
N ARG A 168 -21.58 6.40 30.29
CA ARG A 168 -22.24 5.56 31.35
C ARG A 168 -21.41 5.41 32.61
N ARG A 169 -20.17 5.90 32.65
CA ARG A 169 -19.28 5.85 33.83
C ARG A 169 -19.02 7.20 34.47
N SER A 170 -19.56 8.27 33.92
CA SER A 170 -19.69 9.60 34.52
C SER A 170 -21.13 9.84 34.96
#